data_41f9b726d6d2bd948d38cf8c03a3ea83
#
_entry.id   41f9b726d6d2bd948d38cf8c03a3ea83
#
_cell.length_a   1.000
_cell.length_b   1.000
_cell.length_c   1.000
_cell.angle_alpha   90.00
_cell.angle_beta   90.00
_cell.angle_gamma   90.00
#
_symmetry.space_group_name_H-M   'P 1'
#
loop_
_entity.id
_entity.type
_entity.pdbx_description
1 polymer ?
#
loop_
_entity_poly.entity_id
_entity_poly.type
_entity_poly.pdbx_seq_one_letter_code
_entity_poly.pdbx_strand_id
1 'polypeptide(L)'
;MNMKKMALAAMAVLCTAVLLTGCGSQKQQAAGDASSSSGGKKIVVGLDDNFPPMGFKDENNEITGFDIDLAKEASKRLGREVEFKAIDWSSKEAELKSGRVDVLWNGLDITEDRKKNMLFSDPYMENRQIVFVKKGTTGITDEQSLAGKKIGTQSASTAEDYMDKTDFYKTKVAEVKKYSDFVAAFMDLENGRIDAVVGDEIVGRYYMSKHPDTIEALDIVIGPVSSFGIAFAKDNQQLRDDVQKVINDMKADGTVAKISEKWFGKDITIK
;
A
#
# COMPACT_ATOMS: atom_id res chain seq x y z
N MET A 1 -59.42 23.29 -16.42
CA MET A 1 -60.38 23.78 -17.46
C MET A 1 -59.64 23.68 -18.80
N ASN A 2 -60.16 22.80 -19.65
CA ASN A 2 -59.96 22.64 -21.10
C ASN A 2 -58.55 22.31 -21.61
N MET A 3 -58.25 21.11 -22.04
CA MET A 3 -58.82 20.18 -23.05
C MET A 3 -58.78 20.73 -24.51
N LYS A 4 -58.27 19.85 -25.34
CA LYS A 4 -58.52 19.58 -26.80
C LYS A 4 -57.28 19.79 -27.66
N LYS A 5 -56.80 18.80 -28.32
CA LYS A 5 -57.25 17.78 -29.25
C LYS A 5 -56.50 17.89 -30.59
N MET A 6 -55.93 16.75 -31.03
CA MET A 6 -56.03 16.12 -32.34
C MET A 6 -55.39 16.88 -33.54
N ALA A 7 -54.85 16.29 -34.59
CA ALA A 7 -54.91 14.95 -35.20
C ALA A 7 -53.79 14.75 -36.22
N LEU A 8 -53.41 13.51 -36.40
CA LEU A 8 -53.18 12.69 -37.60
C LEU A 8 -53.04 13.38 -38.98
N ALA A 9 -52.02 12.99 -39.73
CA ALA A 9 -52.19 12.45 -41.09
C ALA A 9 -50.93 11.68 -41.54
N ALA A 10 -51.17 10.44 -41.94
CA ALA A 10 -50.24 9.56 -42.63
C ALA A 10 -50.32 9.83 -44.17
N MET A 11 -49.20 9.62 -44.88
CA MET A 11 -49.26 9.26 -46.27
C MET A 11 -48.01 8.53 -46.74
N ALA A 12 -48.19 7.30 -47.14
CA ALA A 12 -47.23 6.44 -47.79
C ALA A 12 -47.25 6.67 -49.29
N VAL A 13 -46.10 6.64 -49.96
CA VAL A 13 -46.06 6.30 -51.42
C VAL A 13 -44.77 5.52 -51.70
N LEU A 14 -44.99 4.47 -52.40
CA LEU A 14 -44.18 3.35 -52.90
C LEU A 14 -43.37 3.73 -54.17
N CYS A 15 -42.46 2.79 -54.53
CA CYS A 15 -41.80 2.55 -55.83
C CYS A 15 -40.43 3.24 -56.00
N THR A 16 -39.36 2.64 -56.53
CA THR A 16 -39.17 1.44 -57.35
C THR A 16 -37.70 1.04 -57.35
N ALA A 17 -37.42 -0.24 -57.51
CA ALA A 17 -36.07 -0.84 -57.64
C ALA A 17 -35.48 -0.54 -59.05
N VAL A 18 -34.13 -0.29 -59.05
CA VAL A 18 -33.33 -0.52 -60.30
C VAL A 18 -32.05 -1.20 -59.89
N LEU A 19 -31.86 -2.43 -60.31
CA LEU A 19 -30.61 -3.20 -60.32
C LEU A 19 -29.74 -2.70 -61.50
N LEU A 20 -28.50 -2.37 -61.20
CA LEU A 20 -27.44 -2.38 -62.21
C LEU A 20 -26.11 -2.83 -61.55
N THR A 21 -25.69 -3.97 -62.08
CA THR A 21 -24.37 -4.61 -61.86
C THR A 21 -23.24 -3.75 -62.38
N GLY A 22 -22.18 -3.63 -61.58
CA GLY A 22 -20.93 -3.02 -61.99
C GLY A 22 -19.76 -3.59 -61.15
N CYS A 23 -19.06 -4.59 -61.67
CA CYS A 23 -17.78 -5.05 -61.18
C CYS A 23 -16.71 -3.95 -61.34
N GLY A 24 -16.03 -3.62 -60.25
CA GLY A 24 -14.83 -2.75 -60.28
C GLY A 24 -14.02 -2.97 -59.05
N SER A 25 -12.99 -3.82 -59.15
CA SER A 25 -11.98 -4.07 -58.12
C SER A 25 -11.18 -2.78 -57.88
N GLN A 26 -11.31 -2.19 -56.70
CA GLN A 26 -10.32 -1.26 -56.19
C GLN A 26 -10.04 -1.58 -54.71
N LYS A 27 -8.86 -2.15 -54.48
CA LYS A 27 -8.27 -2.29 -53.13
C LYS A 27 -8.09 -0.89 -52.57
N GLN A 28 -8.93 -0.50 -51.67
CA GLN A 28 -8.70 0.65 -50.80
C GLN A 28 -8.22 0.10 -49.47
N GLN A 29 -6.94 0.22 -49.30
CA GLN A 29 -6.23 -0.07 -48.05
C GLN A 29 -6.66 1.02 -47.04
N ALA A 30 -7.68 0.71 -46.26
CA ALA A 30 -7.98 1.48 -45.07
C ALA A 30 -6.88 1.10 -44.02
N ALA A 31 -5.88 1.95 -43.86
CA ALA A 31 -5.06 1.93 -42.70
C ALA A 31 -5.95 2.30 -41.48
N GLY A 32 -6.54 1.30 -40.90
CA GLY A 32 -7.12 1.42 -39.56
C GLY A 32 -6.01 1.44 -38.60
N ASP A 33 -5.74 2.59 -37.98
CA ASP A 33 -5.03 2.70 -36.73
C ASP A 33 -5.75 1.86 -35.68
N ALA A 34 -5.42 0.59 -35.65
CA ALA A 34 -5.65 -0.24 -34.48
C ALA A 34 -4.60 0.15 -33.45
N SER A 35 -4.84 1.26 -32.75
CA SER A 35 -4.26 1.48 -31.44
C SER A 35 -4.76 0.35 -30.56
N SER A 36 -4.07 -0.79 -30.60
CA SER A 36 -4.25 -1.86 -29.63
C SER A 36 -3.76 -1.33 -28.29
N SER A 37 -4.67 -0.77 -27.50
CA SER A 37 -4.44 -0.64 -26.08
C SER A 37 -4.33 -2.06 -25.51
N SER A 38 -3.13 -2.62 -25.49
CA SER A 38 -2.80 -3.81 -24.71
C SER A 38 -2.73 -3.46 -23.22
N GLY A 39 -3.71 -2.70 -22.74
CA GLY A 39 -3.84 -2.39 -21.32
C GLY A 39 -4.34 -3.65 -20.60
N GLY A 40 -3.44 -4.36 -19.94
CA GLY A 40 -3.83 -5.39 -18.98
C GLY A 40 -4.76 -4.78 -17.91
N LYS A 41 -5.55 -5.63 -17.23
CA LYS A 41 -6.39 -5.18 -16.10
C LYS A 41 -5.56 -4.30 -15.16
N LYS A 42 -6.09 -3.14 -14.74
CA LYS A 42 -5.51 -2.24 -13.75
C LYS A 42 -5.09 -3.00 -12.49
N ILE A 43 -4.00 -2.59 -11.84
CA ILE A 43 -3.57 -3.12 -10.54
C ILE A 43 -4.08 -2.20 -9.44
N VAL A 44 -4.88 -2.72 -8.52
CA VAL A 44 -5.35 -1.98 -7.34
C VAL A 44 -4.44 -2.28 -6.16
N VAL A 45 -3.71 -1.28 -5.70
CA VAL A 45 -2.78 -1.37 -4.55
C VAL A 45 -3.50 -0.89 -3.30
N GLY A 46 -3.66 -1.78 -2.31
CA GLY A 46 -4.16 -1.45 -0.98
C GLY A 46 -3.04 -0.94 -0.07
N LEU A 47 -3.29 0.15 0.63
CA LEU A 47 -2.32 0.77 1.54
C LEU A 47 -3.01 1.46 2.72
N ASP A 48 -2.29 1.61 3.82
CA ASP A 48 -2.56 2.62 4.85
C ASP A 48 -2.03 3.96 4.34
N ASP A 49 -2.92 4.94 4.12
CA ASP A 49 -2.56 6.25 3.57
C ASP A 49 -1.98 7.20 4.63
N ASN A 50 -1.59 6.66 5.79
CA ASN A 50 -0.92 7.37 6.88
C ASN A 50 0.31 6.61 7.42
N PHE A 51 1.08 5.98 6.52
CA PHE A 51 2.29 5.19 6.83
C PHE A 51 3.54 5.74 6.13
N PRO A 52 3.96 7.00 6.45
CA PRO A 52 5.13 7.61 5.83
C PRO A 52 6.44 6.94 6.32
N PRO A 53 7.48 6.85 5.48
CA PRO A 53 7.57 7.34 4.11
C PRO A 53 7.19 6.30 3.05
N MET A 54 6.60 5.15 3.45
CA MET A 54 6.32 4.04 2.53
C MET A 54 5.13 4.36 1.61
N GLY A 55 3.96 4.73 2.18
CA GLY A 55 2.80 5.19 1.46
C GLY A 55 1.95 6.09 2.36
N PHE A 56 1.66 7.29 1.91
CA PHE A 56 0.91 8.26 2.71
C PHE A 56 0.32 9.36 1.83
N LYS A 57 -0.58 10.17 2.38
CA LYS A 57 -1.05 11.40 1.76
C LYS A 57 -0.13 12.56 2.11
N ASP A 58 0.28 13.32 1.10
CA ASP A 58 1.03 14.55 1.27
C ASP A 58 0.12 15.73 1.64
N GLU A 59 0.70 16.93 1.73
CA GLU A 59 -0.01 18.18 2.04
C GLU A 59 -1.09 18.55 1.01
N ASN A 60 -0.99 18.02 -0.22
CA ASN A 60 -1.97 18.20 -1.28
C ASN A 60 -3.04 17.10 -1.30
N ASN A 61 -3.02 16.19 -0.31
CA ASN A 61 -3.88 15.01 -0.24
C ASN A 61 -3.62 13.98 -1.37
N GLU A 62 -2.41 14.02 -1.97
CA GLU A 62 -1.98 13.10 -3.01
C GLU A 62 -1.24 11.91 -2.39
N ILE A 63 -1.55 10.69 -2.85
CA ILE A 63 -0.88 9.47 -2.37
C ILE A 63 0.54 9.43 -2.94
N THR A 64 1.53 9.39 -2.05
CA THR A 64 2.96 9.40 -2.33
C THR A 64 3.72 8.47 -1.37
N GLY A 65 4.99 8.20 -1.64
CA GLY A 65 5.85 7.38 -0.78
C GLY A 65 6.80 6.50 -1.57
N PHE A 66 7.70 5.85 -0.84
CA PHE A 66 8.68 4.93 -1.43
C PHE A 66 8.00 3.77 -2.15
N ASP A 67 7.06 3.09 -1.50
CA ASP A 67 6.32 1.96 -2.09
C ASP A 67 5.41 2.41 -3.23
N ILE A 68 4.90 3.65 -3.15
CA ILE A 68 4.07 4.25 -4.21
C ILE A 68 4.89 4.47 -5.47
N ASP A 69 6.11 4.99 -5.34
CA ASP A 69 7.01 5.18 -6.48
C ASP A 69 7.45 3.83 -7.09
N LEU A 70 7.74 2.83 -6.26
CA LEU A 70 8.02 1.47 -6.74
C LEU A 70 6.83 0.89 -7.50
N ALA A 71 5.62 0.99 -6.96
CA ALA A 71 4.42 0.45 -7.58
C ALA A 71 4.07 1.16 -8.89
N LYS A 72 4.25 2.48 -8.97
CA LYS A 72 4.06 3.26 -10.21
C LYS A 72 5.03 2.79 -11.30
N GLU A 73 6.31 2.67 -11.00
CA GLU A 73 7.30 2.25 -11.98
C GLU A 73 7.11 0.78 -12.39
N ALA A 74 6.81 -0.10 -11.44
CA ALA A 74 6.53 -1.51 -11.73
C ALA A 74 5.31 -1.67 -12.64
N SER A 75 4.22 -0.98 -12.35
CA SER A 75 3.00 -1.03 -13.18
C SER A 75 3.24 -0.48 -14.59
N LYS A 76 4.00 0.62 -14.71
CA LYS A 76 4.41 1.17 -16.00
C LYS A 76 5.19 0.14 -16.83
N ARG A 77 6.14 -0.59 -16.24
CA ARG A 77 6.92 -1.64 -16.92
C ARG A 77 6.05 -2.85 -17.32
N LEU A 78 5.02 -3.13 -16.54
CA LEU A 78 4.02 -4.15 -16.87
C LEU A 78 3.03 -3.71 -17.97
N GLY A 79 3.05 -2.44 -18.39
CA GLY A 79 2.06 -1.88 -19.31
C GLY A 79 0.64 -1.85 -18.71
N ARG A 80 0.52 -1.72 -17.38
CA ARG A 80 -0.74 -1.70 -16.65
C ARG A 80 -0.92 -0.38 -15.90
N GLU A 81 -2.16 0.08 -15.80
CA GLU A 81 -2.50 1.18 -14.90
C GLU A 81 -2.42 0.73 -13.45
N VAL A 82 -2.11 1.66 -12.54
CA VAL A 82 -2.15 1.44 -11.10
C VAL A 82 -3.17 2.37 -10.45
N GLU A 83 -3.95 1.83 -9.54
CA GLU A 83 -4.82 2.59 -8.64
C GLU A 83 -4.37 2.35 -7.20
N PHE A 84 -4.30 3.41 -6.41
CA PHE A 84 -4.00 3.34 -4.99
C PHE A 84 -5.28 3.50 -4.19
N LYS A 85 -5.57 2.53 -3.33
CA LYS A 85 -6.77 2.49 -2.50
C LYS A 85 -6.39 2.50 -1.03
N ALA A 86 -6.74 3.59 -0.35
CA ALA A 86 -6.64 3.64 1.10
C ALA A 86 -7.59 2.60 1.73
N ILE A 87 -7.07 1.83 2.68
CA ILE A 87 -7.82 0.82 3.42
C ILE A 87 -7.55 0.96 4.92
N ASP A 88 -8.46 0.51 5.75
CA ASP A 88 -8.16 0.24 7.14
C ASP A 88 -7.16 -0.94 7.21
N TRP A 89 -5.98 -0.69 7.82
CA TRP A 89 -4.91 -1.68 7.87
C TRP A 89 -5.30 -2.97 8.58
N SER A 90 -6.20 -2.89 9.55
CA SER A 90 -6.73 -4.07 10.24
C SER A 90 -7.56 -4.98 9.33
N SER A 91 -8.09 -4.44 8.23
CA SER A 91 -8.87 -5.17 7.23
C SER A 91 -8.07 -5.69 6.03
N LYS A 92 -6.76 -5.42 5.95
CA LYS A 92 -5.92 -5.69 4.77
C LYS A 92 -6.05 -7.09 4.17
N GLU A 93 -6.07 -8.12 5.01
CA GLU A 93 -6.20 -9.51 4.53
C GLU A 93 -7.58 -9.77 3.92
N ALA A 94 -8.64 -9.19 4.49
CA ALA A 94 -10.00 -9.31 3.95
C ALA A 94 -10.16 -8.53 2.64
N GLU A 95 -9.55 -7.34 2.52
CA GLU A 95 -9.52 -6.56 1.29
C GLU A 95 -8.84 -7.32 0.15
N LEU A 96 -7.67 -7.92 0.43
CA LEU A 96 -6.91 -8.72 -0.53
C LEU A 96 -7.68 -10.00 -0.91
N LYS A 97 -8.17 -10.76 0.07
CA LYS A 97 -8.90 -12.02 -0.15
C LYS A 97 -10.19 -11.82 -0.95
N SER A 98 -10.87 -10.71 -0.76
CA SER A 98 -12.12 -10.41 -1.50
C SER A 98 -11.90 -9.84 -2.89
N GLY A 99 -10.65 -9.57 -3.29
CA GLY A 99 -10.32 -8.97 -4.57
C GLY A 99 -10.70 -7.48 -4.68
N ARG A 100 -10.95 -6.80 -3.55
CA ARG A 100 -11.13 -5.35 -3.52
C ARG A 100 -9.84 -4.59 -3.73
N VAL A 101 -8.71 -5.22 -3.42
CA VAL A 101 -7.36 -4.85 -3.85
C VAL A 101 -6.69 -6.06 -4.47
N ASP A 102 -5.80 -5.84 -5.43
CA ASP A 102 -5.06 -6.91 -6.10
C ASP A 102 -3.74 -7.22 -5.37
N VAL A 103 -3.16 -6.22 -4.70
CA VAL A 103 -1.92 -6.31 -3.92
C VAL A 103 -1.99 -5.46 -2.66
N LEU A 104 -1.20 -5.83 -1.63
CA LEU A 104 -0.87 -4.98 -0.51
C LEU A 104 0.60 -4.56 -0.63
N TRP A 105 0.84 -3.25 -0.72
CA TRP A 105 2.18 -2.71 -0.92
C TRP A 105 2.36 -1.45 -0.11
N ASN A 106 2.77 -1.62 1.14
CA ASN A 106 2.90 -0.53 2.11
C ASN A 106 3.69 -0.96 3.36
N GLY A 107 4.97 -1.29 3.18
CA GLY A 107 5.81 -1.72 4.30
C GLY A 107 5.23 -2.94 5.03
N LEU A 108 4.75 -3.93 4.29
CA LEU A 108 4.13 -5.12 4.89
C LEU A 108 5.20 -6.16 5.24
N ASP A 109 5.37 -6.44 6.51
CA ASP A 109 6.28 -7.48 6.99
C ASP A 109 5.87 -8.87 6.51
N ILE A 110 6.85 -9.60 6.00
CA ILE A 110 6.73 -11.02 5.67
C ILE A 110 6.81 -11.81 6.97
N THR A 111 5.71 -12.42 7.39
CA THR A 111 5.67 -13.30 8.56
C THR A 111 5.15 -14.68 8.18
N GLU A 112 5.52 -15.71 8.95
CA GLU A 112 5.05 -17.09 8.70
C GLU A 112 3.52 -17.20 8.83
N ASP A 113 2.90 -16.42 9.70
CA ASP A 113 1.44 -16.41 9.83
C ASP A 113 0.77 -15.80 8.60
N ARG A 114 1.30 -14.68 8.08
CA ARG A 114 0.78 -14.04 6.86
C ARG A 114 0.98 -14.89 5.61
N LYS A 115 2.10 -15.62 5.52
CA LYS A 115 2.35 -16.57 4.42
C LYS A 115 1.33 -17.69 4.32
N LYS A 116 0.62 -18.01 5.40
CA LYS A 116 -0.49 -19.00 5.36
C LYS A 116 -1.64 -18.50 4.50
N ASN A 117 -1.89 -17.20 4.48
CA ASN A 117 -3.06 -16.57 3.88
C ASN A 117 -2.75 -15.80 2.59
N MET A 118 -1.51 -15.40 2.35
CA MET A 118 -1.08 -14.56 1.24
C MET A 118 0.18 -15.14 0.56
N LEU A 119 0.37 -14.81 -0.73
CA LEU A 119 1.66 -14.94 -1.40
C LEU A 119 2.47 -13.67 -1.18
N PHE A 120 3.79 -13.78 -1.20
CA PHE A 120 4.68 -12.65 -1.07
C PHE A 120 5.69 -12.60 -2.24
N SER A 121 6.13 -11.38 -2.55
CA SER A 121 7.37 -11.16 -3.29
C SER A 121 8.57 -11.62 -2.46
N ASP A 122 9.76 -11.65 -3.07
CA ASP A 122 11.01 -11.64 -2.31
C ASP A 122 11.10 -10.35 -1.47
N PRO A 123 11.82 -10.38 -0.35
CA PRO A 123 11.97 -9.20 0.50
C PRO A 123 12.70 -8.09 -0.25
N TYR A 124 12.27 -6.83 -0.01
CA TYR A 124 12.91 -5.66 -0.64
C TYR A 124 13.57 -4.70 0.34
N MET A 125 13.22 -4.77 1.64
CA MET A 125 13.80 -3.91 2.69
C MET A 125 13.76 -4.64 4.02
N GLU A 126 14.80 -4.51 4.84
CA GLU A 126 14.79 -4.98 6.23
C GLU A 126 13.92 -4.07 7.11
N ASN A 127 13.28 -4.65 8.13
CA ASN A 127 12.50 -3.93 9.11
C ASN A 127 12.70 -4.50 10.51
N ARG A 128 12.54 -3.65 11.51
CA ARG A 128 12.47 -4.05 12.92
C ARG A 128 11.48 -3.17 13.69
N GLN A 129 10.82 -3.75 14.65
CA GLN A 129 9.99 -3.01 15.59
C GLN A 129 10.88 -2.49 16.71
N ILE A 130 10.82 -1.18 16.99
CA ILE A 130 11.60 -0.57 18.07
C ILE A 130 10.70 0.26 18.98
N VAL A 131 11.29 0.69 20.11
CA VAL A 131 10.61 1.53 21.10
C VAL A 131 10.86 3.00 20.79
N PHE A 132 9.81 3.78 20.77
CA PHE A 132 9.85 5.24 20.73
C PHE A 132 9.27 5.80 22.03
N VAL A 133 9.88 6.84 22.53
CA VAL A 133 9.46 7.51 23.77
C VAL A 133 9.44 9.03 23.59
N LYS A 134 8.78 9.75 24.48
CA LYS A 134 8.88 11.21 24.51
C LYS A 134 10.33 11.59 24.80
N LYS A 135 10.83 12.61 24.09
CA LYS A 135 12.23 13.06 24.25
C LYS A 135 12.56 13.39 25.69
N GLY A 136 13.71 12.89 26.15
CA GLY A 136 14.18 13.05 27.53
C GLY A 136 13.58 12.04 28.54
N THR A 137 12.82 11.04 28.05
CA THR A 137 12.34 9.95 28.89
C THR A 137 13.53 9.13 29.39
N THR A 138 13.57 8.84 30.69
CA THR A 138 14.58 8.00 31.32
C THR A 138 13.99 6.73 31.91
N GLY A 139 14.84 5.71 32.17
CA GLY A 139 14.41 4.48 32.82
C GLY A 139 13.78 3.42 31.92
N ILE A 140 13.75 3.66 30.59
CA ILE A 140 13.40 2.63 29.59
C ILE A 140 14.72 2.26 28.88
N THR A 141 15.27 1.09 29.20
CA THR A 141 16.58 0.62 28.74
C THR A 141 16.54 -0.72 28.04
N ASP A 142 15.45 -1.46 28.22
CA ASP A 142 15.17 -2.77 27.64
C ASP A 142 13.66 -3.03 27.57
N GLU A 143 13.27 -4.17 27.01
CA GLU A 143 11.86 -4.57 26.91
C GLU A 143 11.20 -4.71 28.29
N GLN A 144 11.94 -5.18 29.31
CA GLN A 144 11.37 -5.42 30.65
C GLN A 144 11.03 -4.12 31.37
N SER A 145 11.74 -3.03 31.07
CA SER A 145 11.48 -1.70 31.63
C SER A 145 10.18 -1.06 31.12
N LEU A 146 9.51 -1.68 30.14
CA LEU A 146 8.16 -1.32 29.71
C LEU A 146 7.08 -1.80 30.72
N ALA A 147 7.44 -2.55 31.75
CA ALA A 147 6.49 -2.96 32.80
C ALA A 147 5.79 -1.74 33.44
N GLY A 148 4.47 -1.81 33.59
CA GLY A 148 3.63 -0.74 34.11
C GLY A 148 3.44 0.46 33.17
N LYS A 149 3.96 0.43 31.93
CA LYS A 149 3.83 1.50 30.94
C LYS A 149 2.59 1.31 30.06
N LYS A 150 2.06 2.41 29.56
CA LYS A 150 1.03 2.43 28.50
C LYS A 150 1.74 2.49 27.16
N ILE A 151 1.55 1.47 26.34
CA ILE A 151 2.24 1.30 25.06
C ILE A 151 1.22 1.50 23.94
N GLY A 152 1.56 2.32 22.94
CA GLY A 152 0.79 2.46 21.70
C GLY A 152 1.39 1.62 20.57
N THR A 153 0.55 1.11 19.71
CA THR A 153 0.94 0.47 18.44
C THR A 153 -0.20 0.55 17.42
N GLN A 154 0.10 0.30 16.16
CA GLN A 154 -0.95 0.21 15.12
C GLN A 154 -1.65 -1.15 15.20
N SER A 155 -2.97 -1.14 15.00
CA SER A 155 -3.80 -2.35 14.91
C SER A 155 -3.37 -3.23 13.74
N ALA A 156 -3.29 -4.54 13.97
CA ALA A 156 -2.88 -5.56 13.01
C ALA A 156 -1.47 -5.33 12.41
N SER A 157 -0.61 -4.57 13.12
CA SER A 157 0.82 -4.47 12.84
C SER A 157 1.57 -5.71 13.33
N THR A 158 2.83 -5.83 12.91
CA THR A 158 3.72 -6.89 13.41
C THR A 158 4.06 -6.68 14.88
N ALA A 159 4.12 -5.43 15.33
CA ALA A 159 4.30 -5.10 16.75
C ALA A 159 3.13 -5.58 17.60
N GLU A 160 1.89 -5.31 17.17
CA GLU A 160 0.70 -5.83 17.86
C GLU A 160 0.70 -7.37 17.89
N ASP A 161 0.96 -8.01 16.74
CA ASP A 161 1.00 -9.48 16.65
C ASP A 161 1.99 -10.11 17.63
N TYR A 162 3.16 -9.47 17.82
CA TYR A 162 4.15 -9.93 18.79
C TYR A 162 3.67 -9.73 20.22
N MET A 163 3.18 -8.53 20.54
CA MET A 163 2.71 -8.21 21.90
C MET A 163 1.52 -9.07 22.32
N ASP A 164 0.58 -9.32 21.40
CA ASP A 164 -0.57 -10.18 21.67
C ASP A 164 -0.21 -11.66 21.91
N LYS A 165 0.96 -12.11 21.44
CA LYS A 165 1.47 -13.48 21.66
C LYS A 165 2.38 -13.60 22.88
N THR A 166 2.84 -12.48 23.45
CA THR A 166 3.83 -12.45 24.51
C THR A 166 3.20 -12.15 25.87
N ASP A 167 3.37 -13.05 26.84
CA ASP A 167 2.74 -12.94 28.16
C ASP A 167 3.17 -11.67 28.93
N PHE A 168 4.39 -11.17 28.69
CA PHE A 168 4.86 -9.92 29.27
C PHE A 168 3.90 -8.76 29.00
N TYR A 169 3.47 -8.56 27.77
CA TYR A 169 2.57 -7.47 27.40
C TYR A 169 1.16 -7.65 27.93
N LYS A 170 0.72 -8.89 28.13
CA LYS A 170 -0.60 -9.21 28.71
C LYS A 170 -0.66 -9.00 30.22
N THR A 171 0.46 -9.15 30.92
CA THR A 171 0.46 -9.28 32.38
C THR A 171 1.30 -8.23 33.11
N LYS A 172 2.26 -7.57 32.44
CA LYS A 172 3.23 -6.67 33.07
C LYS A 172 3.09 -5.22 32.64
N VAL A 173 2.64 -4.93 31.41
CA VAL A 173 2.38 -3.55 30.97
C VAL A 173 1.03 -3.07 31.51
N ALA A 174 0.86 -1.75 31.64
CA ALA A 174 -0.40 -1.20 32.10
C ALA A 174 -1.49 -1.31 31.03
N GLU A 175 -1.12 -1.07 29.79
CA GLU A 175 -2.04 -1.10 28.63
C GLU A 175 -1.25 -1.23 27.34
N VAL A 176 -1.78 -2.00 26.37
CA VAL A 176 -1.40 -1.93 24.96
C VAL A 176 -2.55 -1.26 24.22
N LYS A 177 -2.40 0.04 23.90
CA LYS A 177 -3.40 0.82 23.19
C LYS A 177 -3.20 0.68 21.68
N LYS A 178 -4.25 0.27 20.98
CA LYS A 178 -4.25 0.01 19.54
C LYS A 178 -4.80 1.22 18.80
N TYR A 179 -4.09 1.68 17.77
CA TYR A 179 -4.44 2.83 16.93
C TYR A 179 -4.72 2.39 15.50
N SER A 180 -5.45 3.19 14.75
CA SER A 180 -5.66 2.97 13.31
C SER A 180 -4.35 3.02 12.53
N ASP A 181 -3.45 3.92 12.93
CA ASP A 181 -2.16 4.20 12.29
C ASP A 181 -1.10 4.64 13.31
N PHE A 182 0.18 4.60 12.92
CA PHE A 182 1.27 4.99 13.81
C PHE A 182 1.36 6.49 14.06
N VAL A 183 0.92 7.33 13.13
CA VAL A 183 0.94 8.80 13.32
C VAL A 183 0.05 9.18 14.49
N ALA A 184 -1.14 8.59 14.60
CA ALA A 184 -2.03 8.78 15.75
C ALA A 184 -1.40 8.32 17.07
N ALA A 185 -0.67 7.19 17.05
CA ALA A 185 0.06 6.71 18.23
C ALA A 185 1.20 7.69 18.64
N PHE A 186 1.98 8.20 17.68
CA PHE A 186 3.03 9.19 17.95
C PHE A 186 2.48 10.52 18.48
N MET A 187 1.34 10.98 17.96
CA MET A 187 0.68 12.17 18.50
C MET A 187 0.25 11.98 19.98
N ASP A 188 -0.23 10.81 20.34
CA ASP A 188 -0.58 10.50 21.73
C ASP A 188 0.68 10.39 22.62
N LEU A 189 1.79 9.87 22.08
CA LEU A 189 3.09 9.85 22.76
C LEU A 189 3.60 11.27 23.05
N GLU A 190 3.61 12.16 22.04
CA GLU A 190 4.01 13.56 22.21
C GLU A 190 3.19 14.28 23.29
N ASN A 191 1.89 14.00 23.33
CA ASN A 191 0.96 14.59 24.31
C ASN A 191 1.03 13.91 25.70
N GLY A 192 1.86 12.86 25.87
CA GLY A 192 2.01 12.15 27.13
C GLY A 192 0.80 11.33 27.57
N ARG A 193 -0.06 10.94 26.62
CA ARG A 193 -1.22 10.07 26.90
C ARG A 193 -0.84 8.60 26.96
N ILE A 194 0.29 8.25 26.38
CA ILE A 194 0.98 6.95 26.45
C ILE A 194 2.46 7.19 26.76
N ASP A 195 3.13 6.15 27.26
CA ASP A 195 4.53 6.24 27.71
C ASP A 195 5.52 5.85 26.60
N ALA A 196 5.12 4.98 25.70
CA ALA A 196 5.94 4.49 24.59
C ALA A 196 5.08 4.12 23.38
N VAL A 197 5.70 4.13 22.19
CA VAL A 197 5.17 3.47 20.98
C VAL A 197 6.12 2.35 20.60
N VAL A 198 5.57 1.18 20.27
CA VAL A 198 6.31 0.09 19.64
C VAL A 198 5.85 -0.01 18.20
N GLY A 199 6.77 0.12 17.26
CA GLY A 199 6.42 0.13 15.83
C GLY A 199 7.63 0.14 14.91
N ASP A 200 7.36 0.22 13.62
CA ASP A 200 8.35 0.17 12.56
C ASP A 200 9.37 1.30 12.67
N GLU A 201 10.65 0.94 12.73
CA GLU A 201 11.75 1.91 12.86
C GLU A 201 11.70 2.97 11.77
N ILE A 202 11.41 2.55 10.53
CA ILE A 202 11.41 3.46 9.37
C ILE A 202 10.35 4.56 9.50
N VAL A 203 9.15 4.21 9.97
CA VAL A 203 8.05 5.15 10.15
C VAL A 203 8.31 6.12 11.29
N GLY A 204 8.75 5.61 12.43
CA GLY A 204 9.06 6.46 13.59
C GLY A 204 10.22 7.41 13.33
N ARG A 205 11.29 6.96 12.65
CA ARG A 205 12.39 7.86 12.27
C ARG A 205 11.96 8.93 11.26
N TYR A 206 11.08 8.60 10.33
CA TYR A 206 10.50 9.61 9.44
C TYR A 206 9.66 10.62 10.24
N TYR A 207 8.81 10.15 11.16
CA TYR A 207 8.03 11.03 12.03
C TYR A 207 8.94 11.99 12.83
N MET A 208 10.01 11.49 13.43
CA MET A 208 11.00 12.29 14.15
C MET A 208 11.66 13.36 13.25
N SER A 209 11.88 13.07 11.97
CA SER A 209 12.46 14.04 11.03
C SER A 209 11.52 15.22 10.72
N LYS A 210 10.22 15.02 10.89
CA LYS A 210 9.17 16.04 10.70
C LYS A 210 8.78 16.74 11.99
N HIS A 211 9.01 16.08 13.13
CA HIS A 211 8.70 16.55 14.47
C HIS A 211 9.97 16.54 15.34
N PRO A 212 10.97 17.39 15.01
CA PRO A 212 12.23 17.38 15.75
C PRO A 212 11.99 17.72 17.22
N ASP A 213 12.74 17.07 18.09
CA ASP A 213 12.74 17.30 19.53
C ASP A 213 11.47 16.91 20.30
N THR A 214 10.54 16.18 19.70
CA THR A 214 9.30 15.74 20.38
C THR A 214 9.41 14.34 20.96
N ILE A 215 9.92 13.39 20.17
CA ILE A 215 10.11 11.99 20.54
C ILE A 215 11.54 11.54 20.19
N GLU A 216 11.95 10.42 20.76
CA GLU A 216 13.22 9.76 20.45
C GLU A 216 13.05 8.25 20.29
N ALA A 217 13.88 7.67 19.42
CA ALA A 217 13.96 6.24 19.22
C ALA A 217 14.98 5.64 20.17
N LEU A 218 14.58 4.59 20.88
CA LEU A 218 15.48 3.77 21.68
C LEU A 218 15.97 2.59 20.86
N ASP A 219 17.22 2.18 21.04
CA ASP A 219 17.77 0.99 20.37
C ASP A 219 17.35 -0.31 21.08
N ILE A 220 16.04 -0.44 21.27
CA ILE A 220 15.38 -1.58 21.92
C ILE A 220 14.52 -2.23 20.86
N VAL A 221 14.95 -3.40 20.36
CA VAL A 221 14.21 -4.17 19.37
C VAL A 221 13.18 -5.05 20.07
N ILE A 222 11.95 -4.96 19.61
CA ILE A 222 10.82 -5.74 20.11
C ILE A 222 10.44 -6.82 19.09
N GLY A 223 10.52 -8.07 19.51
CA GLY A 223 10.26 -9.21 18.64
C GLY A 223 11.38 -9.47 17.63
N PRO A 224 11.12 -10.34 16.65
CA PRO A 224 12.09 -10.71 15.62
C PRO A 224 12.27 -9.59 14.59
N VAL A 225 13.49 -9.48 14.05
CA VAL A 225 13.75 -8.69 12.83
C VAL A 225 12.98 -9.32 11.68
N SER A 226 12.42 -8.49 10.82
CA SER A 226 11.58 -8.87 9.69
C SER A 226 12.05 -8.21 8.39
N SER A 227 11.32 -8.41 7.32
CA SER A 227 11.55 -7.74 6.05
C SER A 227 10.22 -7.42 5.39
N PHE A 228 10.17 -6.29 4.69
CA PHE A 228 9.02 -5.91 3.88
C PHE A 228 8.96 -6.68 2.57
N GLY A 229 7.76 -7.08 2.19
CA GLY A 229 7.41 -7.67 0.91
C GLY A 229 6.08 -7.17 0.39
N ILE A 230 5.84 -7.44 -0.88
CA ILE A 230 4.56 -7.15 -1.53
C ILE A 230 3.69 -8.38 -1.38
N ALA A 231 2.44 -8.22 -0.91
CA ALA A 231 1.54 -9.35 -0.74
C ALA A 231 0.47 -9.40 -1.84
N PHE A 232 0.11 -10.64 -2.20
CA PHE A 232 -0.84 -10.98 -3.25
C PHE A 232 -1.84 -12.00 -2.72
N ALA A 233 -3.03 -12.04 -3.34
CA ALA A 233 -4.00 -13.09 -3.04
C ALA A 233 -3.39 -14.48 -3.27
N LYS A 234 -3.78 -15.45 -2.45
CA LYS A 234 -3.17 -16.78 -2.42
C LYS A 234 -3.26 -17.55 -3.75
N ASP A 235 -4.25 -17.23 -4.54
CA ASP A 235 -4.55 -17.81 -5.85
C ASP A 235 -4.03 -16.96 -7.04
N ASN A 236 -3.40 -15.82 -6.77
CA ASN A 236 -2.89 -14.91 -7.83
C ASN A 236 -1.38 -15.03 -8.03
N GLN A 237 -0.90 -16.25 -8.25
CA GLN A 237 0.52 -16.56 -8.50
C GLN A 237 1.07 -15.79 -9.70
N GLN A 238 0.28 -15.65 -10.79
CA GLN A 238 0.72 -14.98 -12.01
C GLN A 238 1.08 -13.51 -11.75
N LEU A 239 0.23 -12.77 -11.05
CA LEU A 239 0.52 -11.37 -10.73
C LEU A 239 1.74 -11.24 -9.84
N ARG A 240 1.90 -12.16 -8.86
CA ARG A 240 3.08 -12.18 -7.99
C ARG A 240 4.36 -12.37 -8.81
N ASP A 241 4.37 -13.33 -9.75
CA ASP A 241 5.52 -13.64 -10.57
C ASP A 241 5.85 -12.49 -11.54
N ASP A 242 4.82 -11.88 -12.15
CA ASP A 242 4.98 -10.72 -13.04
C ASP A 242 5.59 -9.53 -12.31
N VAL A 243 5.05 -9.19 -11.12
CA VAL A 243 5.57 -8.09 -10.29
C VAL A 243 6.98 -8.40 -9.80
N GLN A 244 7.23 -9.65 -9.32
CA GLN A 244 8.56 -10.07 -8.87
C GLN A 244 9.62 -9.91 -9.97
N LYS A 245 9.30 -10.36 -11.19
CA LYS A 245 10.21 -10.21 -12.32
C LYS A 245 10.56 -8.74 -12.56
N VAL A 246 9.56 -7.85 -12.55
CA VAL A 246 9.78 -6.42 -12.78
C VAL A 246 10.59 -5.80 -11.64
N ILE A 247 10.36 -6.17 -10.38
CA ILE A 247 11.17 -5.70 -9.25
C ILE A 247 12.63 -6.14 -9.41
N ASN A 248 12.88 -7.37 -9.86
CA ASN A 248 14.22 -7.86 -10.13
C ASN A 248 14.90 -7.07 -11.27
N ASP A 249 14.17 -6.77 -12.35
CA ASP A 249 14.66 -5.93 -13.44
C ASP A 249 14.98 -4.49 -12.93
N MET A 250 14.14 -3.93 -12.05
CA MET A 250 14.34 -2.60 -11.42
C MET A 250 15.52 -2.60 -10.43
N LYS A 251 15.78 -3.70 -9.74
CA LYS A 251 17.00 -3.86 -8.92
C LYS A 251 18.23 -3.89 -9.81
N ALA A 252 18.21 -4.69 -10.87
CA ALA A 252 19.35 -4.89 -11.77
C ALA A 252 19.77 -3.61 -12.50
N ASP A 253 18.83 -2.74 -12.91
CA ASP A 253 19.12 -1.47 -13.59
C ASP A 253 19.30 -0.27 -12.64
N GLY A 254 19.24 -0.48 -11.34
CA GLY A 254 19.46 0.52 -10.30
C GLY A 254 18.27 1.45 -10.04
N THR A 255 17.08 1.17 -10.61
CA THR A 255 15.88 1.98 -10.38
C THR A 255 15.42 1.91 -8.92
N VAL A 256 15.44 0.72 -8.30
CA VAL A 256 15.10 0.55 -6.88
C VAL A 256 16.03 1.39 -6.00
N ALA A 257 17.35 1.35 -6.27
CA ALA A 257 18.34 2.13 -5.54
C ALA A 257 18.08 3.64 -5.64
N LYS A 258 17.79 4.14 -6.85
CA LYS A 258 17.46 5.57 -7.06
C LYS A 258 16.20 6.01 -6.32
N ILE A 259 15.18 5.18 -6.29
CA ILE A 259 13.95 5.47 -5.53
C ILE A 259 14.28 5.45 -4.03
N SER A 260 15.09 4.51 -3.55
CA SER A 260 15.55 4.47 -2.16
C SER A 260 16.35 5.74 -1.79
N GLU A 261 17.30 6.16 -2.63
CA GLU A 261 18.07 7.38 -2.43
C GLU A 261 17.19 8.63 -2.36
N LYS A 262 16.15 8.72 -3.21
CA LYS A 262 15.17 9.81 -3.17
C LYS A 262 14.49 9.94 -1.81
N TRP A 263 14.10 8.83 -1.19
CA TRP A 263 13.30 8.82 0.04
C TRP A 263 14.13 8.79 1.31
N PHE A 264 15.30 8.15 1.28
CA PHE A 264 16.12 7.87 2.46
C PHE A 264 17.53 8.48 2.40
N GLY A 265 17.87 9.16 1.30
CA GLY A 265 19.20 9.74 1.09
C GLY A 265 20.30 8.71 0.81
N LYS A 266 19.97 7.42 0.81
CA LYS A 266 20.85 6.29 0.49
C LYS A 266 20.03 5.08 0.06
N ASP A 267 20.68 4.11 -0.58
CA ASP A 267 20.05 2.81 -0.86
C ASP A 267 20.07 1.93 0.39
N ILE A 268 18.87 1.64 0.92
CA ILE A 268 18.66 0.76 2.10
C ILE A 268 17.90 -0.50 1.71
N THR A 269 17.79 -0.80 0.42
CA THR A 269 17.06 -1.98 -0.08
C THR A 269 17.91 -3.24 -0.05
N ILE A 270 17.25 -4.39 0.06
CA ILE A 270 17.88 -5.71 -0.07
C ILE A 270 18.24 -5.93 -1.54
N LYS A 271 19.50 -6.34 -1.78
CA LYS A 271 20.05 -6.59 -3.11
C LYS A 271 19.48 -7.86 -3.74
#